data_688269e89202cd801f85ae41def29575
#
_entry.id   688269e89202cd801f85ae41def29575
#
_cell.length_a   1.000
_cell.length_b   1.000
_cell.length_c   1.000
_cell.angle_alpha   90.00
_cell.angle_beta   90.00
_cell.angle_gamma   90.00
#
_symmetry.space_group_name_H-M   'P 1'
#
loop_
_entity.id
_entity.type
_entity.pdbx_description
1 polymer ?
#
loop_
_entity_poly.entity_id
_entity_poly.type
_entity_poly.pdbx_seq_one_letter_code
_entity_poly.pdbx_strand_id
1 'polypeptide(L)'
;MVIDVASGRLLASRQLHEVARTLAAPGSTLKPLALYELVSAGRWNPASHVACNGQLIVSGHRLACSHPAAPPFDAREALTWSCNSYFAAVARRLAPGELGRLLRTTGLLSATGLAHNEATAEFTEPRTTEAGQLALLGVDGIRVTPLELAVAYRWLAQQLQVNAGTAAAQTVRAGLADSASFGIAGQASLGGVPVMGKTGTAAGASSSQTHGWFVGLAPKQNPKVVIVVYLPAGRGADAAHVAGELLRGAPLERP
;
A
#
# COMPACT_ATOMS: atom_id res chain seq x y z
N MET A 1 4.55 -13.84 0.21
CA MET A 1 4.01 -14.40 -1.04
C MET A 1 4.47 -13.59 -2.23
N VAL A 2 4.53 -14.21 -3.40
CA VAL A 2 4.94 -13.58 -4.67
C VAL A 2 3.98 -14.02 -5.76
N ILE A 3 3.46 -13.06 -6.54
CA ILE A 3 2.64 -13.33 -7.73
C ILE A 3 3.28 -12.71 -8.97
N ASP A 4 3.04 -13.32 -10.12
CA ASP A 4 3.47 -12.81 -11.42
C ASP A 4 2.55 -11.69 -11.90
N VAL A 5 3.11 -10.57 -12.36
CA VAL A 5 2.32 -9.40 -12.79
C VAL A 5 1.54 -9.69 -14.07
N ALA A 6 2.13 -10.39 -15.04
CA ALA A 6 1.50 -10.65 -16.31
C ALA A 6 0.35 -11.63 -16.17
N SER A 7 0.62 -12.82 -15.65
CA SER A 7 -0.36 -13.90 -15.56
C SER A 7 -1.26 -13.85 -14.31
N GLY A 8 -0.83 -13.20 -13.24
CA GLY A 8 -1.50 -13.22 -11.93
C GLY A 8 -1.27 -14.51 -11.14
N ARG A 9 -0.46 -15.45 -11.65
CA ARG A 9 -0.20 -16.73 -10.98
C ARG A 9 0.59 -16.56 -9.70
N LEU A 10 0.24 -17.34 -8.67
CA LEU A 10 1.03 -17.47 -7.46
C LEU A 10 2.34 -18.21 -7.80
N LEU A 11 3.48 -17.54 -7.59
CA LEU A 11 4.81 -18.10 -7.83
C LEU A 11 5.41 -18.73 -6.58
N ALA A 12 5.19 -18.10 -5.42
CA ALA A 12 5.66 -18.60 -4.13
C ALA A 12 4.78 -18.08 -2.99
N SER A 13 4.60 -18.91 -1.97
CA SER A 13 3.95 -18.52 -0.73
C SER A 13 4.52 -19.32 0.45
N ARG A 14 4.56 -18.67 1.60
CA ARG A 14 4.74 -19.34 2.89
C ARG A 14 3.40 -19.31 3.62
N GLN A 15 2.99 -20.43 4.21
CA GLN A 15 1.75 -20.55 4.99
C GLN A 15 0.50 -20.09 4.21
N LEU A 16 0.35 -20.55 2.96
CA LEU A 16 -0.72 -20.09 2.05
C LEU A 16 -2.11 -20.22 2.68
N HIS A 17 -2.39 -21.32 3.38
CA HIS A 17 -3.68 -21.56 4.02
C HIS A 17 -4.01 -20.51 5.08
N GLU A 18 -3.02 -20.08 5.89
CA GLU A 18 -3.19 -19.04 6.90
C GLU A 18 -3.31 -17.66 6.24
N VAL A 19 -2.43 -17.37 5.28
CA VAL A 19 -2.41 -16.11 4.53
C VAL A 19 -3.75 -15.87 3.80
N ALA A 20 -4.34 -16.92 3.23
CA ALA A 20 -5.62 -16.84 2.54
C ALA A 20 -6.81 -16.48 3.46
N ARG A 21 -6.67 -16.66 4.77
CA ARG A 21 -7.75 -16.46 5.76
C ARG A 21 -7.46 -15.31 6.72
N THR A 22 -6.26 -14.75 6.68
CA THR A 22 -5.87 -13.65 7.57
C THR A 22 -6.49 -12.35 7.10
N LEU A 23 -7.37 -11.79 7.91
CA LEU A 23 -7.95 -10.47 7.73
C LEU A 23 -7.29 -9.48 8.69
N ALA A 24 -6.65 -8.46 8.15
CA ALA A 24 -5.99 -7.43 8.95
C ALA A 24 -6.13 -6.04 8.32
N ALA A 25 -6.08 -5.01 9.15
CA ALA A 25 -6.11 -3.63 8.70
C ALA A 25 -4.88 -3.34 7.81
N PRO A 26 -5.07 -2.85 6.57
CA PRO A 26 -3.98 -2.72 5.60
C PRO A 26 -3.00 -1.59 5.91
N GLY A 27 -3.36 -0.69 6.82
CA GLY A 27 -2.57 0.49 7.10
C GLY A 27 -2.29 1.29 5.83
N SER A 28 -1.12 1.88 5.77
CA SER A 28 -0.72 2.77 4.67
C SER A 28 -0.55 2.10 3.29
N THR A 29 -0.85 0.80 3.14
CA THR A 29 -0.73 0.13 1.83
C THR A 29 -1.81 0.56 0.83
N LEU A 30 -2.91 1.15 1.28
CA LEU A 30 -3.97 1.66 0.38
C LEU A 30 -3.61 3.01 -0.28
N LYS A 31 -2.68 3.76 0.31
CA LYS A 31 -2.34 5.13 -0.13
C LYS A 31 -1.95 5.25 -1.61
N PRO A 32 -1.10 4.37 -2.18
CA PRO A 32 -0.74 4.46 -3.60
C PRO A 32 -1.93 4.21 -4.53
N LEU A 33 -2.83 3.29 -4.16
CA LEU A 33 -4.03 2.97 -4.95
C LEU A 33 -4.97 4.18 -5.02
N ALA A 34 -5.26 4.78 -3.85
CA ALA A 34 -6.12 5.95 -3.77
C ALA A 34 -5.52 7.19 -4.46
N LEU A 35 -4.21 7.39 -4.31
CA LEU A 35 -3.53 8.51 -4.99
C LEU A 35 -3.61 8.35 -6.50
N TYR A 36 -3.30 7.15 -7.01
CA TYR A 36 -3.36 6.86 -8.44
C TYR A 36 -4.74 7.20 -9.02
N GLU A 37 -5.82 6.70 -8.39
CA GLU A 37 -7.18 6.92 -8.85
C GLU A 37 -7.58 8.40 -8.81
N LEU A 38 -7.33 9.10 -7.70
CA LEU A 38 -7.75 10.50 -7.56
C LEU A 38 -6.96 11.45 -8.47
N VAL A 39 -5.68 11.17 -8.73
CA VAL A 39 -4.89 11.93 -9.70
C VAL A 39 -5.33 11.61 -11.13
N SER A 40 -5.58 10.34 -11.46
CA SER A 40 -6.09 9.92 -12.78
C SER A 40 -7.47 10.54 -13.10
N ALA A 41 -8.32 10.67 -12.09
CA ALA A 41 -9.62 11.30 -12.22
C ALA A 41 -9.57 12.85 -12.22
N GLY A 42 -8.39 13.48 -12.14
CA GLY A 42 -8.23 14.93 -12.06
C GLY A 42 -8.73 15.56 -10.76
N ARG A 43 -8.99 14.75 -9.73
CA ARG A 43 -9.55 15.19 -8.45
C ARG A 43 -8.52 15.59 -7.41
N TRP A 44 -7.26 15.22 -7.66
CA TRP A 44 -6.12 15.65 -6.85
C TRP A 44 -4.96 16.08 -7.76
N ASN A 45 -4.43 17.27 -7.48
CA ASN A 45 -3.21 17.71 -8.15
C ASN A 45 -2.00 17.17 -7.37
N PRO A 46 -1.15 16.32 -7.97
CA PRO A 46 -0.01 15.73 -7.29
C PRO A 46 1.04 16.75 -6.83
N ALA A 47 1.08 17.94 -7.42
CA ALA A 47 1.93 19.04 -6.98
C ALA A 47 1.36 19.83 -5.78
N SER A 48 0.16 19.49 -5.30
CA SER A 48 -0.40 20.14 -4.11
C SER A 48 0.42 19.78 -2.88
N HIS A 49 0.79 20.80 -2.10
CA HIS A 49 1.55 20.64 -0.87
C HIS A 49 0.62 20.64 0.35
N VAL A 50 0.86 19.71 1.27
CA VAL A 50 0.12 19.61 2.54
C VAL A 50 1.09 19.59 3.71
N ALA A 51 0.86 20.49 4.68
CA ALA A 51 1.66 20.56 5.90
C ALA A 51 1.46 19.30 6.75
N CYS A 52 2.54 18.85 7.40
CA CYS A 52 2.51 17.72 8.30
C CYS A 52 3.28 18.01 9.59
N ASN A 53 2.57 18.00 10.71
CA ASN A 53 3.15 18.23 12.05
C ASN A 53 3.59 16.92 12.75
N GLY A 54 3.80 15.84 11.99
CA GLY A 54 4.23 14.54 12.51
C GLY A 54 3.11 13.71 13.16
N GLN A 55 1.94 14.28 13.37
CA GLN A 55 0.77 13.57 13.92
C GLN A 55 -0.54 14.14 13.37
N LEU A 56 -1.58 13.30 13.38
CA LEU A 56 -2.93 13.62 12.95
C LEU A 56 -3.92 13.03 13.96
N ILE A 57 -5.01 13.74 14.24
CA ILE A 57 -6.14 13.21 15.03
C ILE A 57 -7.37 13.20 14.13
N VAL A 58 -8.01 12.04 13.96
CA VAL A 58 -9.26 11.85 13.22
C VAL A 58 -10.22 11.07 14.10
N SER A 59 -11.37 11.60 14.41
CA SER A 59 -12.39 10.96 15.27
C SER A 59 -11.81 10.30 16.54
N GLY A 60 -10.90 11.00 17.22
CA GLY A 60 -10.25 10.49 18.44
C GLY A 60 -9.07 9.53 18.20
N HIS A 61 -8.87 9.03 16.99
CA HIS A 61 -7.70 8.22 16.65
C HIS A 61 -6.46 9.11 16.49
N ARG A 62 -5.45 8.85 17.30
CA ARG A 62 -4.15 9.52 17.18
C ARG A 62 -3.26 8.74 16.22
N LEU A 63 -2.94 9.33 15.08
CA LEU A 63 -2.19 8.72 13.98
C LEU A 63 -0.84 9.45 13.85
N ALA A 64 0.21 8.85 14.40
CA ALA A 64 1.57 9.36 14.21
C ALA A 64 2.05 9.09 12.79
N CYS A 65 2.75 10.07 12.19
CA CYS A 65 3.52 9.84 10.98
C CYS A 65 4.84 9.11 11.32
N SER A 66 5.37 8.35 10.37
CA SER A 66 6.65 7.65 10.53
C SER A 66 7.87 8.56 10.29
N HIS A 67 7.65 9.86 10.16
CA HIS A 67 8.64 10.93 10.00
C HIS A 67 8.35 12.05 11.01
N PRO A 68 9.35 12.84 11.40
CA PRO A 68 9.15 14.04 12.22
C PRO A 68 8.34 15.11 11.47
N ALA A 69 7.99 16.20 12.15
CA ALA A 69 7.44 17.37 11.48
C ALA A 69 8.38 17.82 10.35
N ALA A 70 7.81 18.13 9.20
CA ALA A 70 8.54 18.41 7.98
C ALA A 70 7.90 19.59 7.23
N PRO A 71 8.61 20.20 6.28
CA PRO A 71 7.99 21.11 5.30
C PRO A 71 6.77 20.47 4.64
N PRO A 72 5.87 21.27 4.05
CA PRO A 72 4.73 20.71 3.31
C PRO A 72 5.19 19.77 2.20
N PHE A 73 4.65 18.55 2.17
CA PHE A 73 4.94 17.53 1.18
C PHE A 73 4.05 17.65 -0.04
N ASP A 74 4.60 17.35 -1.22
CA ASP A 74 3.84 16.98 -2.40
C ASP A 74 3.43 15.49 -2.37
N ALA A 75 2.80 14.98 -3.44
CA ALA A 75 2.32 13.60 -3.48
C ALA A 75 3.45 12.57 -3.48
N ARG A 76 4.57 12.84 -4.16
CA ARG A 76 5.75 11.97 -4.23
C ARG A 76 6.39 11.84 -2.84
N GLU A 77 6.67 12.97 -2.21
CA GLU A 77 7.24 13.01 -0.87
C GLU A 77 6.32 12.37 0.18
N ALA A 78 5.01 12.63 0.07
CA ALA A 78 4.01 12.04 0.96
C ALA A 78 3.93 10.51 0.83
N LEU A 79 4.13 9.93 -0.35
CA LEU A 79 4.27 8.49 -0.54
C LEU A 79 5.59 7.97 0.03
N THR A 80 6.71 8.68 -0.23
CA THR A 80 8.05 8.34 0.23
C THR A 80 8.08 8.18 1.75
N TRP A 81 7.50 9.13 2.46
CA TRP A 81 7.47 9.19 3.92
C TRP A 81 6.17 8.70 4.55
N SER A 82 5.20 8.28 3.73
CA SER A 82 3.89 7.79 4.19
C SER A 82 3.11 8.78 5.05
N CYS A 83 3.13 10.08 4.72
CA CYS A 83 2.52 11.14 5.51
C CYS A 83 1.00 10.96 5.70
N ASN A 84 0.54 10.79 6.94
CA ASN A 84 -0.88 10.62 7.25
C ASN A 84 -1.69 11.89 6.98
N SER A 85 -1.14 13.08 7.28
CA SER A 85 -1.81 14.36 7.06
C SER A 85 -2.11 14.58 5.58
N TYR A 86 -1.16 14.25 4.69
CA TYR A 86 -1.36 14.34 3.25
C TYR A 86 -2.50 13.45 2.78
N PHE A 87 -2.48 12.18 3.16
CA PHE A 87 -3.48 11.23 2.72
C PHE A 87 -4.86 11.44 3.38
N ALA A 88 -4.92 12.03 4.55
CA ALA A 88 -6.17 12.51 5.11
C ALA A 88 -6.76 13.68 4.29
N ALA A 89 -5.92 14.58 3.75
CA ALA A 89 -6.37 15.62 2.83
C ALA A 89 -6.84 15.06 1.48
N VAL A 90 -6.13 14.06 0.95
CA VAL A 90 -6.54 13.30 -0.24
C VAL A 90 -7.91 12.64 -0.04
N ALA A 91 -8.12 11.99 1.12
CA ALA A 91 -9.38 11.31 1.44
C ALA A 91 -10.60 12.24 1.45
N ARG A 92 -10.42 13.53 1.78
CA ARG A 92 -11.51 14.54 1.73
C ARG A 92 -12.03 14.79 0.30
N ARG A 93 -11.32 14.33 -0.72
CA ARG A 93 -11.72 14.44 -2.13
C ARG A 93 -12.53 13.24 -2.62
N LEU A 94 -12.65 12.20 -1.82
CA LEU A 94 -13.49 11.06 -2.15
C LEU A 94 -14.96 11.47 -2.16
N ALA A 95 -15.67 11.12 -3.23
CA ALA A 95 -17.12 11.21 -3.26
C ALA A 95 -17.76 10.02 -2.54
N PRO A 96 -19.00 10.11 -2.10
CA PRO A 96 -19.74 8.98 -1.54
C PRO A 96 -19.67 7.74 -2.46
N GLY A 97 -19.35 6.59 -1.89
CA GLY A 97 -19.20 5.32 -2.61
C GLY A 97 -17.93 5.18 -3.46
N GLU A 98 -17.11 6.21 -3.56
CA GLU A 98 -15.91 6.18 -4.43
C GLU A 98 -14.83 5.27 -3.87
N LEU A 99 -14.60 5.27 -2.56
CA LEU A 99 -13.64 4.35 -1.94
C LEU A 99 -14.03 2.90 -2.17
N GLY A 100 -15.29 2.54 -1.98
CA GLY A 100 -15.77 1.19 -2.26
C GLY A 100 -15.65 0.80 -3.74
N ARG A 101 -15.87 1.74 -4.68
CA ARG A 101 -15.61 1.49 -6.11
C ARG A 101 -14.14 1.24 -6.38
N LEU A 102 -13.25 2.07 -5.86
CA LEU A 102 -11.79 1.91 -5.98
C LEU A 102 -11.36 0.53 -5.47
N LEU A 103 -11.79 0.15 -4.28
CA LEU A 103 -11.43 -1.14 -3.69
C LEU A 103 -11.90 -2.31 -4.58
N ARG A 104 -13.11 -2.26 -5.14
CA ARG A 104 -13.61 -3.27 -6.07
C ARG A 104 -12.82 -3.30 -7.38
N THR A 105 -12.53 -2.14 -7.97
CA THR A 105 -11.78 -2.02 -9.23
C THR A 105 -10.37 -2.58 -9.09
N THR A 106 -9.74 -2.44 -7.94
CA THR A 106 -8.40 -2.96 -7.68
C THR A 106 -8.37 -4.45 -7.33
N GLY A 107 -9.54 -5.09 -7.18
CA GLY A 107 -9.64 -6.51 -6.80
C GLY A 107 -9.69 -6.74 -5.29
N LEU A 108 -9.59 -5.68 -4.48
CA LEU A 108 -9.96 -5.75 -3.07
C LEU A 108 -11.48 -5.94 -2.97
N LEU A 109 -11.96 -6.61 -1.95
CA LEU A 109 -13.36 -7.00 -1.70
C LEU A 109 -13.86 -8.16 -2.59
N SER A 110 -12.96 -8.96 -3.15
CA SER A 110 -13.32 -10.13 -3.96
C SER A 110 -12.33 -11.27 -3.72
N ALA A 111 -12.84 -12.51 -3.74
CA ALA A 111 -11.96 -13.69 -3.73
C ALA A 111 -11.01 -13.64 -4.92
N THR A 112 -9.74 -13.96 -4.69
CA THR A 112 -8.68 -13.80 -5.69
C THR A 112 -8.52 -15.02 -6.60
N GLY A 113 -8.99 -16.18 -6.17
CA GLY A 113 -8.80 -17.46 -6.84
C GLY A 113 -7.38 -18.03 -6.69
N LEU A 114 -6.55 -17.44 -5.84
CA LEU A 114 -5.16 -17.87 -5.62
C LEU A 114 -5.04 -19.01 -4.61
N ALA A 115 -6.07 -19.22 -3.78
CA ALA A 115 -6.13 -20.30 -2.81
C ALA A 115 -7.57 -20.82 -2.62
N HIS A 116 -7.70 -22.02 -2.06
CA HIS A 116 -9.00 -22.54 -1.65
C HIS A 116 -9.47 -21.92 -0.33
N ASN A 117 -10.77 -21.68 -0.20
CA ASN A 117 -11.41 -21.16 1.03
C ASN A 117 -10.82 -19.82 1.49
N GLU A 118 -10.61 -18.90 0.56
CA GLU A 118 -10.16 -17.55 0.84
C GLU A 118 -11.18 -16.77 1.66
N ALA A 119 -10.71 -16.01 2.65
CA ALA A 119 -11.49 -14.93 3.22
C ALA A 119 -11.55 -13.76 2.22
N THR A 120 -12.64 -13.03 2.26
CA THR A 120 -12.81 -11.79 1.48
C THR A 120 -12.74 -10.60 2.43
N ALA A 121 -12.17 -9.50 1.97
CA ALA A 121 -12.03 -8.29 2.75
C ALA A 121 -13.35 -7.83 3.38
N GLU A 122 -13.25 -7.38 4.60
CA GLU A 122 -14.31 -6.68 5.31
C GLU A 122 -14.20 -5.19 5.04
N PHE A 123 -15.28 -4.58 4.57
CA PHE A 123 -15.32 -3.15 4.28
C PHE A 123 -16.66 -2.55 4.68
N THR A 124 -16.58 -1.45 5.42
CA THR A 124 -17.75 -0.62 5.75
C THR A 124 -17.68 0.66 4.95
N GLU A 125 -18.68 0.90 4.09
CA GLU A 125 -18.73 2.13 3.29
C GLU A 125 -18.79 3.36 4.20
N PRO A 126 -17.83 4.31 4.09
CA PRO A 126 -17.77 5.49 4.93
C PRO A 126 -18.99 6.41 4.73
N ARG A 127 -19.59 6.85 5.84
CA ARG A 127 -20.72 7.80 5.83
C ARG A 127 -20.33 9.23 6.22
N THR A 128 -19.11 9.41 6.74
CA THR A 128 -18.55 10.72 7.10
C THR A 128 -17.16 10.89 6.49
N THR A 129 -16.70 12.12 6.42
CA THR A 129 -15.36 12.45 5.93
C THR A 129 -14.29 11.76 6.78
N GLU A 130 -14.46 11.76 8.10
CA GLU A 130 -13.52 11.16 9.06
C GLU A 130 -13.45 9.65 8.90
N ALA A 131 -14.59 8.97 8.72
CA ALA A 131 -14.63 7.54 8.42
C ALA A 131 -13.91 7.24 7.09
N GLY A 132 -14.09 8.08 6.06
CA GLY A 132 -13.37 7.99 4.80
C GLY A 132 -11.87 8.16 4.95
N GLN A 133 -11.44 9.10 5.81
CA GLN A 133 -10.03 9.29 6.14
C GLN A 133 -9.44 8.06 6.83
N LEU A 134 -10.12 7.50 7.84
CA LEU A 134 -9.65 6.31 8.56
C LEU A 134 -9.60 5.08 7.64
N ALA A 135 -10.59 4.90 6.78
CA ALA A 135 -10.63 3.78 5.85
C ALA A 135 -9.53 3.88 4.78
N LEU A 136 -9.29 5.06 4.19
CA LEU A 136 -8.20 5.27 3.22
C LEU A 136 -6.82 5.11 3.88
N LEU A 137 -6.66 5.55 5.13
CA LEU A 137 -5.44 5.34 5.90
C LEU A 137 -5.26 3.87 6.33
N GLY A 138 -6.29 3.03 6.10
CA GLY A 138 -6.27 1.61 6.41
C GLY A 138 -6.27 1.31 7.91
N VAL A 139 -6.85 2.19 8.71
CA VAL A 139 -6.85 2.12 10.18
C VAL A 139 -8.14 1.52 10.70
N ASP A 140 -9.27 1.93 10.13
CA ASP A 140 -10.61 1.50 10.52
C ASP A 140 -11.54 1.38 9.31
N GLY A 141 -12.60 0.57 9.45
CA GLY A 141 -13.59 0.33 8.40
C GLY A 141 -13.14 -0.59 7.26
N ILE A 142 -11.90 -1.11 7.30
CA ILE A 142 -11.38 -2.04 6.30
C ILE A 142 -10.40 -3.05 6.89
N ARG A 143 -10.56 -4.33 6.50
CA ARG A 143 -9.60 -5.41 6.74
C ARG A 143 -9.45 -6.22 5.45
N VAL A 144 -8.24 -6.56 5.09
CA VAL A 144 -7.93 -7.25 3.83
C VAL A 144 -7.06 -8.47 4.08
N THR A 145 -7.01 -9.37 3.10
CA THR A 145 -6.06 -10.47 3.06
C THR A 145 -4.77 -10.08 2.34
N PRO A 146 -3.64 -10.75 2.60
CA PRO A 146 -2.44 -10.60 1.80
C PRO A 146 -2.65 -10.95 0.31
N LEU A 147 -3.56 -11.87 0.00
CA LEU A 147 -3.90 -12.26 -1.36
C LEU A 147 -4.55 -11.09 -2.12
N GLU A 148 -5.54 -10.45 -1.51
CA GLU A 148 -6.21 -9.29 -2.10
C GLU A 148 -5.25 -8.11 -2.30
N LEU A 149 -4.35 -7.84 -1.35
CA LEU A 149 -3.31 -6.81 -1.55
C LEU A 149 -2.38 -7.16 -2.70
N ALA A 150 -2.03 -8.42 -2.90
CA ALA A 150 -1.21 -8.82 -4.04
C ALA A 150 -1.92 -8.55 -5.37
N VAL A 151 -3.21 -8.89 -5.47
CA VAL A 151 -4.02 -8.60 -6.66
C VAL A 151 -4.18 -7.10 -6.90
N ALA A 152 -4.44 -6.32 -5.85
CA ALA A 152 -4.55 -4.86 -5.96
C ALA A 152 -3.25 -4.21 -6.45
N TYR A 153 -2.10 -4.67 -5.97
CA TYR A 153 -0.82 -4.15 -6.45
C TYR A 153 -0.42 -4.69 -7.83
N ARG A 154 -0.89 -5.87 -8.22
CA ARG A 154 -0.79 -6.34 -9.60
C ARG A 154 -1.56 -5.39 -10.53
N TRP A 155 -2.81 -5.06 -10.19
CA TRP A 155 -3.59 -4.05 -10.92
C TRP A 155 -2.81 -2.72 -11.00
N LEU A 156 -2.28 -2.22 -9.88
CA LEU A 156 -1.49 -0.99 -9.87
C LEU A 156 -0.27 -1.10 -10.79
N ALA A 157 0.50 -2.19 -10.74
CA ALA A 157 1.65 -2.40 -11.60
C ALA A 157 1.29 -2.32 -13.09
N GLN A 158 0.18 -2.92 -13.48
CA GLN A 158 -0.35 -2.87 -14.84
C GLN A 158 -0.75 -1.44 -15.23
N GLN A 159 -1.44 -0.70 -14.34
CA GLN A 159 -1.78 0.71 -14.59
C GLN A 159 -0.54 1.58 -14.76
N LEU A 160 0.47 1.38 -13.91
CA LEU A 160 1.73 2.12 -14.00
C LEU A 160 2.50 1.83 -15.29
N GLN A 161 2.35 0.65 -15.89
CA GLN A 161 2.96 0.28 -17.18
C GLN A 161 2.18 0.89 -18.35
N VAL A 162 0.87 0.65 -18.39
CA VAL A 162 0.00 1.10 -19.49
C VAL A 162 -0.08 2.62 -19.56
N ASN A 163 -0.14 3.29 -18.43
CA ASN A 163 -0.33 4.75 -18.32
C ASN A 163 0.97 5.48 -17.94
N ALA A 164 2.14 4.95 -18.28
CA ALA A 164 3.46 5.42 -17.81
C ALA A 164 3.72 6.93 -18.02
N GLY A 165 3.11 7.53 -19.05
CA GLY A 165 3.25 8.97 -19.37
C GLY A 165 2.36 9.90 -18.56
N THR A 166 1.40 9.38 -17.78
CA THR A 166 0.47 10.22 -17.03
C THR A 166 1.06 10.71 -15.70
N ALA A 167 0.58 11.87 -15.22
CA ALA A 167 0.99 12.42 -13.94
C ALA A 167 0.73 11.44 -12.78
N ALA A 168 -0.38 10.70 -12.81
CA ALA A 168 -0.72 9.70 -11.81
C ALA A 168 0.34 8.58 -11.73
N ALA A 169 0.67 7.97 -12.88
CA ALA A 169 1.63 6.90 -12.95
C ALA A 169 3.05 7.37 -12.58
N GLN A 170 3.49 8.52 -13.09
CA GLN A 170 4.80 9.09 -12.79
C GLN A 170 4.95 9.40 -11.29
N THR A 171 3.96 10.04 -10.68
CA THR A 171 3.98 10.40 -9.25
C THR A 171 4.02 9.15 -8.37
N VAL A 172 3.14 8.17 -8.63
CA VAL A 172 3.08 6.95 -7.81
C VAL A 172 4.34 6.10 -7.99
N ARG A 173 4.86 5.95 -9.22
CA ARG A 173 6.15 5.27 -9.46
C ARG A 173 7.28 5.93 -8.70
N ALA A 174 7.41 7.25 -8.80
CA ALA A 174 8.48 8.00 -8.13
C ALA A 174 8.38 7.86 -6.61
N GLY A 175 7.21 8.07 -6.03
CA GLY A 175 7.01 7.97 -4.58
C GLY A 175 7.26 6.56 -4.03
N LEU A 176 6.83 5.50 -4.74
CA LEU A 176 7.09 4.11 -4.34
C LEU A 176 8.56 3.73 -4.50
N ALA A 177 9.24 4.23 -5.55
CA ALA A 177 10.66 4.02 -5.76
C ALA A 177 11.50 4.69 -4.67
N ASP A 178 11.20 5.95 -4.36
CA ASP A 178 11.87 6.70 -3.30
C ASP A 178 11.62 6.09 -1.92
N SER A 179 10.38 5.64 -1.66
CA SER A 179 10.01 4.94 -0.42
C SER A 179 10.91 3.73 -0.17
N ALA A 180 11.20 2.95 -1.21
CA ALA A 180 12.07 1.78 -1.11
C ALA A 180 13.57 2.13 -1.16
N SER A 181 13.96 3.25 -1.79
CA SER A 181 15.38 3.62 -1.91
C SER A 181 15.95 4.26 -0.65
N PHE A 182 15.24 5.26 -0.10
CA PHE A 182 15.70 6.05 1.06
C PHE A 182 14.58 6.43 2.04
N GLY A 183 13.32 6.12 1.69
CA GLY A 183 12.16 6.40 2.52
C GLY A 183 11.84 5.29 3.51
N ILE A 184 10.57 5.20 3.93
CA ILE A 184 10.14 4.31 5.00
C ILE A 184 10.20 2.81 4.66
N ALA A 185 10.34 2.45 3.41
CA ALA A 185 10.49 1.07 2.94
C ALA A 185 11.94 0.72 2.55
N GLY A 186 12.92 1.56 2.90
CA GLY A 186 14.33 1.43 2.51
C GLY A 186 14.98 0.09 2.86
N GLN A 187 14.50 -0.60 3.89
CA GLN A 187 14.95 -1.94 4.25
C GLN A 187 14.74 -2.98 3.13
N ALA A 188 13.76 -2.78 2.23
CA ALA A 188 13.51 -3.67 1.11
C ALA A 188 14.63 -3.64 0.04
N SER A 189 15.37 -2.53 -0.06
CA SER A 189 16.49 -2.38 -1.02
C SER A 189 17.76 -3.12 -0.61
N LEU A 190 17.86 -3.61 0.63
CA LEU A 190 19.03 -4.37 1.12
C LEU A 190 19.23 -5.69 0.36
N GLY A 191 18.23 -6.18 -0.35
CA GLY A 191 18.31 -7.36 -1.21
C GLY A 191 19.11 -7.17 -2.51
N GLY A 192 19.49 -5.93 -2.85
CA GLY A 192 20.24 -5.61 -4.05
C GLY A 192 19.41 -5.59 -5.34
N VAL A 193 18.11 -5.88 -5.27
CA VAL A 193 17.16 -5.75 -6.39
C VAL A 193 16.43 -4.42 -6.24
N PRO A 194 16.50 -3.50 -7.22
CA PRO A 194 15.74 -2.26 -7.17
C PRO A 194 14.23 -2.53 -7.17
N VAL A 195 13.53 -2.04 -6.15
CA VAL A 195 12.09 -2.23 -6.01
C VAL A 195 11.35 -0.90 -5.88
N MET A 196 10.05 -0.92 -6.17
CA MET A 196 9.08 0.07 -5.70
C MET A 196 8.30 -0.56 -4.56
N GLY A 197 8.09 0.16 -3.45
CA GLY A 197 7.44 -0.49 -2.30
C GLY A 197 6.72 0.45 -1.36
N LYS A 198 5.74 -0.11 -0.67
CA LYS A 198 4.97 0.57 0.37
C LYS A 198 4.88 -0.29 1.62
N THR A 199 5.17 0.32 2.75
CA THR A 199 4.93 -0.27 4.08
C THR A 199 3.55 0.10 4.60
N GLY A 200 2.99 -0.77 5.42
CA GLY A 200 1.83 -0.51 6.26
C GLY A 200 2.10 -0.95 7.69
N THR A 201 1.61 -0.19 8.64
CA THR A 201 1.60 -0.57 10.06
C THR A 201 0.24 -0.21 10.60
N ALA A 202 -0.43 -1.14 11.27
CA ALA A 202 -1.70 -0.90 11.91
C ALA A 202 -1.78 -1.63 13.26
N ALA A 203 -2.71 -1.21 14.11
CA ALA A 203 -2.97 -1.90 15.36
C ALA A 203 -3.49 -3.31 15.09
N GLY A 204 -2.99 -4.29 15.83
CA GLY A 204 -3.51 -5.63 15.82
C GLY A 204 -4.88 -5.73 16.48
N ALA A 205 -5.54 -6.89 16.37
CA ALA A 205 -6.83 -7.16 17.00
C ALA A 205 -6.78 -7.04 18.54
N SER A 206 -5.62 -7.28 19.15
CA SER A 206 -5.33 -6.97 20.55
C SER A 206 -4.52 -5.68 20.60
N SER A 207 -5.03 -4.66 21.23
CA SER A 207 -4.57 -3.26 21.22
C SER A 207 -3.11 -2.98 21.62
N SER A 208 -2.34 -3.97 22.04
CA SER A 208 -0.93 -3.81 22.48
C SER A 208 0.11 -4.11 21.42
N GLN A 209 -0.26 -4.73 20.30
CA GLN A 209 0.68 -5.12 19.23
C GLN A 209 0.27 -4.51 17.91
N THR A 210 1.26 -4.11 17.11
CA THR A 210 1.05 -3.74 15.71
C THR A 210 1.37 -4.92 14.81
N HIS A 211 0.75 -4.97 13.64
CA HIS A 211 1.15 -5.83 12.55
C HIS A 211 1.76 -5.00 11.41
N GLY A 212 2.66 -5.62 10.67
CA GLY A 212 3.43 -4.98 9.62
C GLY A 212 3.13 -5.54 8.24
N TRP A 213 3.06 -4.64 7.26
CA TRP A 213 2.91 -4.93 5.85
C TRP A 213 4.06 -4.37 5.03
N PHE A 214 4.48 -5.10 4.04
CA PHE A 214 5.21 -4.56 2.90
C PHE A 214 4.59 -5.11 1.62
N VAL A 215 4.35 -4.23 0.66
CA VAL A 215 3.96 -4.62 -0.70
C VAL A 215 4.93 -3.96 -1.67
N GLY A 216 5.58 -4.77 -2.48
CA GLY A 216 6.61 -4.35 -3.43
C GLY A 216 6.36 -4.81 -4.85
N LEU A 217 6.86 -4.03 -5.80
CA LEU A 217 6.88 -4.29 -7.23
C LEU A 217 8.33 -4.40 -7.68
N ALA A 218 8.73 -5.52 -8.24
CA ALA A 218 10.11 -5.77 -8.65
C ALA A 218 10.19 -6.40 -10.06
N PRO A 219 11.26 -6.09 -10.83
CA PRO A 219 12.20 -4.98 -10.63
C PRO A 219 11.53 -3.61 -10.85
N LYS A 220 12.14 -2.54 -10.33
CA LYS A 220 11.57 -1.16 -10.32
C LYS A 220 11.18 -0.64 -11.71
N GLN A 221 12.01 -0.88 -12.73
CA GLN A 221 11.79 -0.32 -14.07
C GLN A 221 10.62 -0.95 -14.78
N ASN A 222 10.53 -2.28 -14.74
CA ASN A 222 9.50 -3.06 -15.39
C ASN A 222 9.05 -4.20 -14.46
N PRO A 223 8.11 -3.94 -13.55
CA PRO A 223 7.67 -4.93 -12.57
C PRO A 223 7.20 -6.23 -13.20
N LYS A 224 7.83 -7.33 -12.78
CA LYS A 224 7.48 -8.70 -13.18
C LYS A 224 6.71 -9.41 -12.06
N VAL A 225 6.98 -9.01 -10.81
CA VAL A 225 6.37 -9.64 -9.64
C VAL A 225 5.84 -8.62 -8.65
N VAL A 226 4.79 -9.02 -7.96
CA VAL A 226 4.33 -8.39 -6.71
C VAL A 226 4.78 -9.25 -5.55
N ILE A 227 5.37 -8.62 -4.55
CA ILE A 227 5.80 -9.26 -3.30
C ILE A 227 4.96 -8.70 -2.18
N VAL A 228 4.32 -9.57 -1.39
CA VAL A 228 3.60 -9.18 -0.18
C VAL A 228 4.21 -9.90 1.01
N VAL A 229 4.61 -9.13 2.02
CA VAL A 229 5.01 -9.63 3.33
C VAL A 229 4.03 -9.11 4.36
N TYR A 230 3.47 -10.03 5.14
CA TYR A 230 2.63 -9.74 6.30
C TYR A 230 3.28 -10.33 7.54
N LEU A 231 3.40 -9.54 8.58
CA LEU A 231 3.87 -9.96 9.90
C LEU A 231 2.76 -9.71 10.91
N PRO A 232 2.23 -10.75 11.58
CA PRO A 232 1.16 -10.60 12.57
C PRO A 232 1.61 -9.83 13.82
N ALA A 233 2.92 -9.77 14.05
CA ALA A 233 3.56 -8.93 15.08
C ALA A 233 4.76 -8.23 14.44
N GLY A 234 4.83 -6.88 14.55
CA GLY A 234 5.90 -6.08 13.97
C GLY A 234 5.40 -4.80 13.30
N ARG A 235 6.28 -4.17 12.56
CA ARG A 235 6.02 -2.92 11.83
C ARG A 235 6.26 -3.12 10.32
N GLY A 236 5.80 -2.16 9.53
CA GLY A 236 6.04 -2.17 8.10
C GLY A 236 7.52 -2.18 7.71
N ALA A 237 8.40 -1.56 8.50
CA ALA A 237 9.84 -1.62 8.28
C ALA A 237 10.40 -3.04 8.45
N ASP A 238 9.89 -3.81 9.42
CA ASP A 238 10.29 -5.20 9.64
C ASP A 238 9.84 -6.07 8.46
N ALA A 239 8.62 -5.84 7.95
CA ALA A 239 8.12 -6.52 6.76
C ALA A 239 8.92 -6.15 5.49
N ALA A 240 9.37 -4.89 5.37
CA ALA A 240 10.25 -4.45 4.28
C ALA A 240 11.63 -5.12 4.38
N HIS A 241 12.18 -5.29 5.58
CA HIS A 241 13.44 -6.02 5.79
C HIS A 241 13.31 -7.47 5.33
N VAL A 242 12.26 -8.18 5.73
CA VAL A 242 12.00 -9.57 5.28
C VAL A 242 11.88 -9.63 3.74
N ALA A 243 11.24 -8.65 3.11
CA ALA A 243 11.16 -8.58 1.65
C ALA A 243 12.55 -8.40 1.02
N GLY A 244 13.41 -7.55 1.60
CA GLY A 244 14.81 -7.40 1.16
C GLY A 244 15.59 -8.70 1.23
N GLU A 245 15.44 -9.48 2.31
CA GLU A 245 16.07 -10.79 2.43
C GLU A 245 15.57 -11.79 1.37
N LEU A 246 14.25 -11.80 1.09
CA LEU A 246 13.66 -12.66 0.06
C LEU A 246 14.12 -12.29 -1.36
N LEU A 247 14.40 -11.01 -1.60
CA LEU A 247 14.90 -10.52 -2.88
C LEU A 247 16.39 -10.79 -3.09
N ARG A 248 17.13 -11.05 -2.00
CA ARG A 248 18.55 -11.36 -2.09
C ARG A 248 18.74 -12.70 -2.78
N GLY A 249 19.29 -12.66 -3.98
CA GLY A 249 19.51 -13.85 -4.81
C GLY A 249 18.29 -14.31 -5.60
N ALA A 250 17.19 -13.55 -5.61
CA ALA A 250 16.08 -13.82 -6.52
C ALA A 250 16.57 -13.71 -7.97
N PRO A 251 16.16 -14.62 -8.88
CA PRO A 251 16.56 -14.62 -10.30
C PRO A 251 15.78 -13.55 -11.10
N LEU A 252 15.55 -12.41 -10.50
CA LEU A 252 15.04 -11.23 -11.16
C LEU A 252 16.24 -10.58 -11.86
N GLU A 253 16.18 -10.44 -13.17
CA GLU A 253 17.26 -9.86 -13.97
C GLU A 253 17.79 -8.59 -13.29
N ARG A 254 19.08 -8.59 -12.98
CA ARG A 254 19.79 -7.36 -12.61
C ARG A 254 19.79 -6.46 -13.82
N PRO A 255 19.61 -5.14 -13.68
CA PRO A 255 19.67 -4.21 -14.83
C PRO A 255 21.00 -4.28 -15.55
#